data_3cfd47637d4d3edd78d29488e8cf588c
#
_entry.id   3cfd47637d4d3edd78d29488e8cf588c
#
_cell.length_a   1.000
_cell.length_b   1.000
_cell.length_c   1.000
_cell.angle_alpha   90.00
_cell.angle_beta   90.00
_cell.angle_gamma   90.00
#
_symmetry.space_group_name_H-M   'P 1'
#
loop_
_entity.id
_entity.type
_entity.pdbx_description
1 polymer ?
#
loop_
_entity_poly.entity_id
_entity_poly.type
_entity_poly.pdbx_seq_one_letter_code
_entity_poly.pdbx_strand_id
1 'polypeptide(L)'
;MIHSQKERRYRCKRCGRTFTETKDTAFYRMHKPRWLMLAVMTLLSYSCPVQAIVVAFDVDERTVARWQRESGSQCRRVHEHLVEAGKVALLQVQADEIRVKAVGGVFWLASAMEVRSRLWLGSVISQHRDGRLIGGLLIRVRACGPVEKILLVTDGLSSYSSQALKIFREALHTGKVGRPRLGLGTGVMIARVIKRYQRRRVVEVMRRVVTGSEAEVISRVIATQRSMLALINTAYIERLQATFRARLAPLVRRTRAGAHKHSTLEGGMWLVGSCYNLLWAHRSLGEERTPAMAAGLTDHRWSMEELLTFAVPPAELPRWRGRKPKWLLEAEDAA
;
A
#
# COMPACT_ATOMS: atom_id res chain seq x y z
N MET A 1 24.99 -14.07 -25.82
CA MET A 1 24.82 -13.72 -27.23
C MET A 1 24.06 -12.38 -27.27
N ILE A 2 24.64 -11.34 -27.85
CA ILE A 2 24.02 -9.99 -27.94
C ILE A 2 23.25 -9.96 -29.25
N HIS A 3 21.93 -9.89 -29.21
CA HIS A 3 21.06 -9.88 -30.39
C HIS A 3 20.56 -8.51 -30.81
N SER A 4 20.89 -7.42 -30.09
CA SER A 4 20.65 -6.05 -30.53
C SER A 4 21.68 -5.10 -29.92
N GLN A 5 22.03 -4.03 -30.62
CA GLN A 5 22.96 -2.98 -30.10
C GLN A 5 22.34 -2.16 -28.96
N LYS A 6 21.03 -2.25 -28.68
CA LYS A 6 20.32 -1.42 -27.71
C LYS A 6 20.06 -2.07 -26.36
N GLU A 7 19.93 -3.40 -26.28
CA GLU A 7 19.68 -4.12 -25.02
C GLU A 7 20.35 -5.49 -25.03
N ARG A 8 21.03 -5.82 -23.93
CA ARG A 8 21.58 -7.16 -23.72
C ARG A 8 20.46 -8.17 -23.58
N ARG A 9 20.56 -9.27 -24.30
CA ARG A 9 19.63 -10.37 -24.24
C ARG A 9 20.29 -11.60 -23.63
N TYR A 10 19.73 -12.09 -22.56
CA TYR A 10 20.20 -13.27 -21.83
C TYR A 10 19.42 -14.49 -22.20
N ARG A 11 20.04 -15.67 -22.13
CA ARG A 11 19.40 -16.97 -22.27
C ARG A 11 19.45 -17.69 -20.93
N CYS A 12 18.28 -18.09 -20.42
CA CYS A 12 18.22 -18.92 -19.22
C CYS A 12 18.88 -20.28 -19.47
N LYS A 13 19.86 -20.67 -18.67
CA LYS A 13 20.55 -21.97 -18.81
C LYS A 13 19.61 -23.13 -18.48
N ARG A 14 18.58 -22.93 -17.64
CA ARG A 14 17.66 -23.97 -17.19
C ARG A 14 16.56 -24.26 -18.21
N CYS A 15 15.88 -23.23 -18.74
CA CYS A 15 14.71 -23.40 -19.61
C CYS A 15 14.92 -22.92 -21.06
N GLY A 16 16.11 -22.44 -21.42
CA GLY A 16 16.44 -21.96 -22.75
C GLY A 16 15.76 -20.66 -23.19
N ARG A 17 14.80 -20.12 -22.41
CA ARG A 17 14.08 -18.87 -22.73
C ARG A 17 15.02 -17.67 -22.66
N THR A 18 14.78 -16.69 -23.53
CA THR A 18 15.55 -15.45 -23.57
C THR A 18 14.81 -14.32 -22.87
N PHE A 19 15.56 -13.43 -22.22
CA PHE A 19 15.02 -12.25 -21.53
C PHE A 19 16.02 -11.09 -21.62
N THR A 20 15.54 -9.86 -21.38
CA THR A 20 16.35 -8.63 -21.32
C THR A 20 16.50 -8.19 -19.86
N GLU A 21 17.43 -7.29 -19.57
CA GLU A 21 17.62 -6.70 -18.23
C GLU A 21 16.36 -6.00 -17.72
N THR A 22 15.56 -5.44 -18.64
CA THR A 22 14.34 -4.72 -18.33
C THR A 22 13.15 -5.63 -18.01
N LYS A 23 13.28 -6.95 -18.22
CA LYS A 23 12.19 -7.88 -17.94
C LYS A 23 11.77 -7.78 -16.47
N ASP A 24 10.47 -7.78 -16.24
CA ASP A 24 9.84 -7.66 -14.92
C ASP A 24 10.09 -6.31 -14.20
N THR A 25 10.52 -5.28 -14.95
CA THR A 25 10.58 -3.88 -14.51
C THR A 25 9.58 -3.01 -15.24
N ALA A 26 9.42 -1.75 -14.83
CA ALA A 26 8.57 -0.78 -15.53
C ALA A 26 9.05 -0.44 -16.94
N PHE A 27 10.32 -0.73 -17.26
CA PHE A 27 10.97 -0.40 -18.53
C PHE A 27 10.85 -1.52 -19.59
N TYR A 28 10.21 -2.63 -19.27
CA TYR A 28 10.08 -3.75 -20.18
C TYR A 28 9.32 -3.35 -21.45
N ARG A 29 9.90 -3.62 -22.64
CA ARG A 29 9.37 -3.24 -23.96
C ARG A 29 9.14 -1.73 -24.16
N MET A 30 9.90 -0.89 -23.48
CA MET A 30 9.86 0.54 -23.66
C MET A 30 10.75 0.96 -24.84
N HIS A 31 10.23 1.79 -25.74
CA HIS A 31 10.96 2.30 -26.92
C HIS A 31 11.51 3.71 -26.73
N LYS A 32 11.00 4.46 -25.75
CA LYS A 32 11.47 5.80 -25.41
C LYS A 32 12.64 5.74 -24.41
N PRO A 33 13.50 6.76 -24.34
CA PRO A 33 14.62 6.79 -23.40
C PRO A 33 14.16 6.65 -21.93
N ARG A 34 14.91 5.91 -21.12
CA ARG A 34 14.57 5.66 -19.69
C ARG A 34 14.41 6.97 -18.91
N TRP A 35 15.32 7.94 -19.13
CA TRP A 35 15.28 9.22 -18.42
C TRP A 35 13.94 9.95 -18.59
N LEU A 36 13.34 9.85 -19.79
CA LEU A 36 12.06 10.51 -20.06
C LEU A 36 10.93 9.93 -19.20
N MET A 37 10.84 8.61 -19.11
CA MET A 37 9.86 7.95 -18.23
C MET A 37 10.11 8.30 -16.77
N LEU A 38 11.37 8.32 -16.32
CA LEU A 38 11.73 8.73 -14.95
C LEU A 38 11.28 10.16 -14.66
N ALA A 39 11.57 11.10 -15.56
CA ALA A 39 11.13 12.49 -15.43
C ALA A 39 9.60 12.60 -15.37
N VAL A 40 8.89 11.93 -16.27
CA VAL A 40 7.42 11.93 -16.31
C VAL A 40 6.84 11.32 -15.04
N MET A 41 7.35 10.17 -14.54
CA MET A 41 6.85 9.56 -13.32
C MET A 41 7.15 10.40 -12.08
N THR A 42 8.32 11.04 -12.05
CA THR A 42 8.64 12.00 -10.98
C THR A 42 7.64 13.15 -10.98
N LEU A 43 7.40 13.79 -12.12
CA LEU A 43 6.45 14.91 -12.25
C LEU A 43 5.03 14.50 -11.86
N LEU A 44 4.56 13.31 -12.30
CA LEU A 44 3.25 12.78 -11.93
C LEU A 44 3.14 12.52 -10.41
N SER A 45 4.22 12.03 -9.77
CA SER A 45 4.23 11.81 -8.32
C SER A 45 4.09 13.12 -7.52
N TYR A 46 4.41 14.25 -8.13
CA TYR A 46 4.21 15.60 -7.60
C TYR A 46 2.94 16.30 -8.12
N SER A 47 2.03 15.56 -8.76
CA SER A 47 0.75 16.08 -9.29
C SER A 47 0.90 17.09 -10.44
N CYS A 48 2.01 17.03 -11.19
CA CYS A 48 2.12 17.83 -12.41
C CYS A 48 0.99 17.45 -13.38
N PRO A 49 0.29 18.43 -13.96
CA PRO A 49 -0.79 18.15 -14.91
C PRO A 49 -0.27 17.39 -16.14
N VAL A 50 -1.02 16.35 -16.56
CA VAL A 50 -0.65 15.53 -17.74
C VAL A 50 -0.45 16.39 -18.99
N GLN A 51 -1.29 17.41 -19.19
CA GLN A 51 -1.17 18.32 -20.34
C GLN A 51 0.16 19.10 -20.35
N ALA A 52 0.64 19.51 -19.18
CA ALA A 52 1.95 20.16 -19.08
C ALA A 52 3.09 19.20 -19.48
N ILE A 53 2.98 17.93 -19.07
CA ILE A 53 3.94 16.88 -19.44
C ILE A 53 3.92 16.60 -20.94
N VAL A 54 2.72 16.48 -21.51
CA VAL A 54 2.51 16.29 -22.96
C VAL A 54 3.20 17.38 -23.77
N VAL A 55 2.95 18.65 -23.41
CA VAL A 55 3.54 19.80 -24.10
C VAL A 55 5.05 19.89 -23.87
N ALA A 56 5.53 19.66 -22.66
CA ALA A 56 6.95 19.84 -22.31
C ALA A 56 7.87 18.78 -22.95
N PHE A 57 7.36 17.54 -23.13
CA PHE A 57 8.18 16.40 -23.57
C PHE A 57 7.76 15.82 -24.92
N ASP A 58 6.80 16.42 -25.60
CA ASP A 58 6.24 15.93 -26.87
C ASP A 58 5.90 14.43 -26.79
N VAL A 59 5.11 14.06 -25.79
CA VAL A 59 4.64 12.70 -25.55
C VAL A 59 3.12 12.64 -25.62
N ASP A 60 2.59 11.61 -26.23
CA ASP A 60 1.15 11.39 -26.30
C ASP A 60 0.56 11.08 -24.92
N GLU A 61 -0.62 11.62 -24.61
CA GLU A 61 -1.31 11.43 -23.33
C GLU A 61 -1.58 9.96 -23.01
N ARG A 62 -1.88 9.14 -24.03
CA ARG A 62 -2.08 7.68 -23.86
C ARG A 62 -0.79 7.00 -23.45
N THR A 63 0.37 7.49 -23.92
CA THR A 63 1.69 7.01 -23.50
C THR A 63 1.94 7.33 -22.04
N VAL A 64 1.65 8.56 -21.60
CA VAL A 64 1.75 8.95 -20.18
C VAL A 64 0.85 8.07 -19.30
N ALA A 65 -0.40 7.87 -19.69
CA ALA A 65 -1.35 7.02 -18.96
C ALA A 65 -0.91 5.54 -18.94
N ARG A 66 -0.30 5.02 -20.02
CA ARG A 66 0.28 3.68 -20.06
C ARG A 66 1.44 3.56 -19.08
N TRP A 67 2.40 4.48 -19.13
CA TRP A 67 3.54 4.50 -18.23
C TRP A 67 3.13 4.59 -16.75
N GLN A 68 2.11 5.39 -16.46
CA GLN A 68 1.57 5.47 -15.10
C GLN A 68 1.02 4.12 -14.62
N ARG A 69 0.33 3.35 -15.47
CA ARG A 69 -0.18 2.03 -15.12
C ARG A 69 0.95 1.00 -14.96
N GLU A 70 1.93 1.00 -15.88
CA GLU A 70 3.09 0.08 -15.84
C GLU A 70 3.96 0.37 -14.62
N SER A 71 4.27 1.63 -14.34
CA SER A 71 5.00 2.05 -13.14
C SER A 71 4.21 1.73 -11.87
N GLY A 72 2.90 1.97 -11.85
CA GLY A 72 2.04 1.62 -10.73
C GLY A 72 2.01 0.11 -10.46
N SER A 73 1.99 -0.70 -11.52
CA SER A 73 2.09 -2.17 -11.39
C SER A 73 3.45 -2.59 -10.81
N GLN A 74 4.54 -1.96 -11.23
CA GLN A 74 5.87 -2.17 -10.65
C GLN A 74 5.91 -1.75 -9.18
N CYS A 75 5.43 -0.56 -8.86
CA CYS A 75 5.34 -0.05 -7.49
C CYS A 75 4.53 -0.98 -6.57
N ARG A 76 3.44 -1.56 -7.10
CA ARG A 76 2.64 -2.56 -6.37
C ARG A 76 3.46 -3.80 -6.06
N ARG A 77 4.19 -4.37 -7.04
CA ARG A 77 5.05 -5.55 -6.81
C ARG A 77 6.15 -5.27 -5.77
N VAL A 78 6.79 -4.10 -5.86
CA VAL A 78 7.80 -3.68 -4.88
C VAL A 78 7.17 -3.55 -3.48
N HIS A 79 6.00 -2.93 -3.38
CA HIS A 79 5.28 -2.81 -2.12
C HIS A 79 4.90 -4.17 -1.53
N GLU A 80 4.32 -5.06 -2.34
CA GLU A 80 3.97 -6.42 -1.92
C GLU A 80 5.21 -7.20 -1.45
N HIS A 81 6.35 -7.02 -2.09
CA HIS A 81 7.61 -7.66 -1.70
C HIS A 81 8.22 -7.09 -0.41
N LEU A 82 8.22 -5.76 -0.23
CA LEU A 82 8.88 -5.12 0.90
C LEU A 82 7.96 -4.96 2.11
N VAL A 83 6.72 -4.51 1.88
CA VAL A 83 5.79 -4.12 2.94
C VAL A 83 4.87 -5.26 3.34
N GLU A 84 4.31 -6.01 2.38
CA GLU A 84 3.41 -7.14 2.64
C GLU A 84 4.16 -8.47 2.86
N ALA A 85 5.45 -8.40 3.21
CA ALA A 85 6.28 -9.57 3.50
C ALA A 85 6.16 -10.10 4.94
N GLY A 86 5.22 -9.59 5.73
CA GLY A 86 4.97 -10.04 7.10
C GLY A 86 5.98 -9.56 8.15
N LYS A 87 6.86 -8.60 7.81
CA LYS A 87 7.99 -8.16 8.66
C LYS A 87 7.74 -6.86 9.41
N VAL A 88 6.66 -6.13 9.11
CA VAL A 88 6.36 -4.83 9.71
C VAL A 88 5.85 -5.02 11.15
N ALA A 89 6.41 -4.28 12.10
CA ALA A 89 5.90 -4.22 13.46
C ALA A 89 4.60 -3.39 13.51
N LEU A 90 3.45 -4.05 13.47
CA LEU A 90 2.13 -3.43 13.49
C LEU A 90 1.73 -3.08 14.94
N LEU A 91 2.20 -1.94 15.46
CA LEU A 91 1.90 -1.51 16.82
C LEU A 91 0.59 -0.71 16.91
N GLN A 92 0.48 0.34 16.11
CA GLN A 92 -0.74 1.13 15.96
C GLN A 92 -1.00 1.40 14.48
N VAL A 93 -2.14 0.97 14.00
CA VAL A 93 -2.59 1.18 12.63
C VAL A 93 -3.78 2.13 12.63
N GLN A 94 -3.72 3.15 11.79
CA GLN A 94 -4.87 3.99 11.50
C GLN A 94 -5.36 3.70 10.08
N ALA A 95 -6.68 3.65 9.90
CA ALA A 95 -7.32 3.43 8.61
C ALA A 95 -8.51 4.36 8.41
N ASP A 96 -8.68 4.81 7.18
CA ASP A 96 -9.76 5.72 6.77
C ASP A 96 -9.94 5.66 5.24
N GLU A 97 -11.06 6.16 4.73
CA GLU A 97 -11.31 6.17 3.30
C GLU A 97 -11.55 7.56 2.72
N ILE A 98 -11.20 7.70 1.44
CA ILE A 98 -11.42 8.90 0.63
C ILE A 98 -12.49 8.62 -0.41
N ARG A 99 -13.48 9.52 -0.51
CA ARG A 99 -14.38 9.56 -1.63
C ARG A 99 -13.70 10.22 -2.83
N VAL A 100 -13.63 9.52 -3.95
CA VAL A 100 -12.98 9.97 -5.19
C VAL A 100 -14.03 10.25 -6.25
N LYS A 101 -14.04 11.46 -6.83
CA LYS A 101 -14.90 11.78 -7.95
C LYS A 101 -14.41 11.05 -9.20
N ALA A 102 -15.29 10.33 -9.86
CA ALA A 102 -15.03 9.67 -11.14
C ALA A 102 -15.99 10.18 -12.22
N VAL A 103 -15.62 9.99 -13.49
CA VAL A 103 -16.52 10.21 -14.60
C VAL A 103 -17.59 9.14 -14.58
N GLY A 104 -18.86 9.56 -14.47
CA GLY A 104 -19.98 8.64 -14.35
C GLY A 104 -20.24 8.05 -12.97
N GLY A 105 -19.52 8.52 -11.90
CA GLY A 105 -19.78 7.96 -10.57
C GLY A 105 -18.76 8.35 -9.50
N VAL A 106 -18.51 7.41 -8.62
CA VAL A 106 -17.63 7.58 -7.45
C VAL A 106 -16.80 6.32 -7.27
N PHE A 107 -15.52 6.50 -6.88
CA PHE A 107 -14.73 5.46 -6.25
C PHE A 107 -14.51 5.78 -4.77
N TRP A 108 -14.27 4.76 -3.98
CA TRP A 108 -13.81 4.84 -2.60
C TRP A 108 -12.42 4.26 -2.51
N LEU A 109 -11.50 5.01 -1.92
CA LEU A 109 -10.13 4.61 -1.70
C LEU A 109 -9.93 4.46 -0.19
N ALA A 110 -9.88 3.24 0.31
CA ALA A 110 -9.55 2.95 1.70
C ALA A 110 -8.03 2.78 1.84
N SER A 111 -7.45 3.39 2.87
CA SER A 111 -6.01 3.40 3.12
C SER A 111 -5.71 3.08 4.58
N ALA A 112 -4.55 2.46 4.83
CA ALA A 112 -4.05 2.21 6.17
C ALA A 112 -2.59 2.65 6.30
N MET A 113 -2.19 3.04 7.52
CA MET A 113 -0.80 3.35 7.85
C MET A 113 -0.42 2.86 9.25
N GLU A 114 0.84 2.47 9.41
CA GLU A 114 1.46 2.23 10.72
C GLU A 114 1.92 3.59 11.30
N VAL A 115 1.49 3.89 12.53
CA VAL A 115 1.62 5.25 13.10
C VAL A 115 3.05 5.59 13.50
N ARG A 116 3.81 4.66 14.07
CA ARG A 116 5.16 4.91 14.58
C ARG A 116 6.16 5.23 13.47
N SER A 117 6.14 4.45 12.40
CA SER A 117 7.01 4.62 11.22
C SER A 117 6.41 5.54 10.16
N ARG A 118 5.14 5.92 10.26
CA ARG A 118 4.38 6.60 9.21
C ARG A 118 4.22 5.78 7.93
N LEU A 119 4.51 4.49 7.97
CA LEU A 119 4.49 3.62 6.80
C LEU A 119 3.07 3.47 6.26
N TRP A 120 2.86 3.81 5.00
CA TRP A 120 1.65 3.45 4.27
C TRP A 120 1.63 1.95 4.02
N LEU A 121 0.62 1.27 4.53
CA LEU A 121 0.45 -0.19 4.47
C LEU A 121 -0.31 -0.67 3.23
N GLY A 122 -0.71 0.26 2.38
CA GLY A 122 -1.46 -0.02 1.17
C GLY A 122 -2.84 0.62 1.16
N SER A 123 -3.49 0.49 0.00
CA SER A 123 -4.86 0.97 -0.20
C SER A 123 -5.64 0.03 -1.10
N VAL A 124 -6.96 0.12 -1.04
CA VAL A 124 -7.92 -0.59 -1.91
C VAL A 124 -8.88 0.41 -2.51
N ILE A 125 -9.20 0.23 -3.79
CA ILE A 125 -10.17 1.06 -4.51
C ILE A 125 -11.39 0.22 -4.86
N SER A 126 -12.60 0.77 -4.61
CA SER A 126 -13.86 0.13 -4.95
C SER A 126 -14.89 1.17 -5.39
N GLN A 127 -15.92 0.75 -6.12
CA GLN A 127 -17.10 1.58 -6.41
C GLN A 127 -18.04 1.68 -5.19
N HIS A 128 -17.92 0.76 -4.24
CA HIS A 128 -18.79 0.67 -3.07
C HIS A 128 -18.00 0.92 -1.76
N ARG A 129 -18.62 1.68 -0.84
CA ARG A 129 -18.15 1.88 0.53
C ARG A 129 -18.77 0.81 1.42
N ASP A 130 -18.29 -0.41 1.33
CA ASP A 130 -18.88 -1.57 1.98
C ASP A 130 -17.84 -2.40 2.77
N GLY A 131 -18.31 -3.52 3.35
CA GLY A 131 -17.46 -4.45 4.07
C GLY A 131 -16.41 -5.12 3.19
N ARG A 132 -16.58 -5.21 1.86
CA ARG A 132 -15.59 -5.80 0.94
C ARG A 132 -14.40 -4.86 0.76
N LEU A 133 -14.65 -3.56 0.60
CA LEU A 133 -13.61 -2.54 0.55
C LEU A 133 -12.73 -2.58 1.81
N ILE A 134 -13.38 -2.55 2.98
CA ILE A 134 -12.67 -2.54 4.28
C ILE A 134 -11.99 -3.89 4.53
N GLY A 135 -12.65 -5.00 4.21
CA GLY A 135 -12.06 -6.33 4.33
C GLY A 135 -10.82 -6.49 3.47
N GLY A 136 -10.86 -6.04 2.21
CA GLY A 136 -9.68 -6.04 1.33
C GLY A 136 -8.51 -5.23 1.89
N LEU A 137 -8.76 -4.06 2.49
CA LEU A 137 -7.74 -3.26 3.15
C LEU A 137 -7.14 -4.00 4.36
N LEU A 138 -7.96 -4.57 5.24
CA LEU A 138 -7.48 -5.25 6.45
C LEU A 138 -6.75 -6.56 6.14
N ILE A 139 -7.06 -7.25 5.03
CA ILE A 139 -6.26 -8.37 4.53
C ILE A 139 -4.85 -7.92 4.15
N ARG A 140 -4.69 -6.76 3.47
CA ARG A 140 -3.37 -6.18 3.19
C ARG A 140 -2.64 -5.80 4.47
N VAL A 141 -3.30 -5.17 5.43
CA VAL A 141 -2.71 -4.84 6.73
C VAL A 141 -2.17 -6.11 7.41
N ARG A 142 -2.95 -7.20 7.41
CA ARG A 142 -2.53 -8.48 7.97
C ARG A 142 -1.32 -9.08 7.25
N ALA A 143 -1.21 -8.89 5.94
CA ALA A 143 -0.06 -9.34 5.15
C ALA A 143 1.23 -8.58 5.50
N CYS A 144 1.14 -7.35 5.99
CA CYS A 144 2.30 -6.54 6.34
C CYS A 144 3.05 -7.06 7.59
N GLY A 145 2.36 -7.68 8.55
CA GLY A 145 3.00 -8.15 9.77
C GLY A 145 2.05 -8.83 10.76
N PRO A 146 2.58 -9.29 11.90
CA PRO A 146 1.80 -9.95 12.93
C PRO A 146 0.78 -9.00 13.56
N VAL A 147 -0.44 -9.48 13.76
CA VAL A 147 -1.57 -8.68 14.29
C VAL A 147 -1.85 -8.96 15.78
N GLU A 148 -1.07 -9.80 16.44
CA GLU A 148 -1.28 -10.26 17.82
C GLU A 148 -1.34 -9.13 18.85
N LYS A 149 -0.64 -8.03 18.61
CA LYS A 149 -0.55 -6.86 19.49
C LYS A 149 -0.92 -5.55 18.82
N ILE A 150 -1.74 -5.60 17.79
CA ILE A 150 -2.13 -4.43 17.00
C ILE A 150 -3.17 -3.58 17.74
N LEU A 151 -3.00 -2.26 17.71
CA LEU A 151 -4.07 -1.30 17.97
C LEU A 151 -4.58 -0.75 16.63
N LEU A 152 -5.79 -1.11 16.23
CA LEU A 152 -6.47 -0.53 15.08
C LEU A 152 -7.33 0.66 15.52
N VAL A 153 -7.04 1.85 15.01
CA VAL A 153 -7.82 3.07 15.24
C VAL A 153 -8.46 3.54 13.94
N THR A 154 -9.77 3.71 13.95
CA THR A 154 -10.54 4.10 12.76
C THR A 154 -11.56 5.19 13.10
N ASP A 155 -12.22 5.70 12.07
CA ASP A 155 -13.41 6.55 12.25
C ASP A 155 -14.62 5.77 12.78
N GLY A 156 -15.79 6.43 12.80
CA GLY A 156 -17.05 5.85 13.26
C GLY A 156 -17.62 4.73 12.40
N LEU A 157 -17.06 4.38 11.23
CA LEU A 157 -17.62 3.38 10.33
C LEU A 157 -17.56 1.97 10.94
N SER A 158 -18.74 1.35 11.14
CA SER A 158 -18.86 0.04 11.81
C SER A 158 -18.21 -1.11 11.06
N SER A 159 -18.08 -1.01 9.73
CA SER A 159 -17.44 -2.02 8.89
C SER A 159 -15.99 -2.30 9.27
N TYR A 160 -15.23 -1.31 9.79
CA TYR A 160 -13.87 -1.53 10.26
C TYR A 160 -13.83 -2.53 11.42
N SER A 161 -14.61 -2.29 12.47
CA SER A 161 -14.63 -3.18 13.63
C SER A 161 -15.13 -4.58 13.25
N SER A 162 -16.21 -4.68 12.47
CA SER A 162 -16.79 -5.97 12.08
C SER A 162 -15.86 -6.79 11.19
N GLN A 163 -15.11 -6.16 10.27
CA GLN A 163 -14.14 -6.85 9.42
C GLN A 163 -12.86 -7.19 10.19
N ALA A 164 -12.38 -6.31 11.09
CA ALA A 164 -11.22 -6.60 11.93
C ALA A 164 -11.46 -7.82 12.82
N LEU A 165 -12.64 -7.93 13.43
CA LEU A 165 -13.06 -9.10 14.23
C LEU A 165 -13.09 -10.41 13.42
N LYS A 166 -13.22 -10.36 12.11
CA LYS A 166 -13.18 -11.53 11.22
C LYS A 166 -11.78 -11.85 10.72
N ILE A 167 -11.02 -10.82 10.33
CA ILE A 167 -9.75 -10.96 9.60
C ILE A 167 -8.58 -11.17 10.55
N PHE A 168 -8.59 -10.55 11.75
CA PHE A 168 -7.51 -10.65 12.73
C PHE A 168 -7.65 -11.86 13.67
N ARG A 169 -8.47 -12.85 13.26
CA ARG A 169 -8.58 -14.10 14.01
C ARG A 169 -7.36 -14.97 13.82
N GLU A 170 -7.00 -15.64 14.92
CA GLU A 170 -5.90 -16.61 14.98
C GLU A 170 -6.40 -17.93 15.53
N ALA A 171 -5.62 -18.99 15.31
CA ALA A 171 -5.91 -20.31 15.86
C ALA A 171 -5.65 -20.32 17.38
N LEU A 172 -6.71 -20.48 18.17
CA LEU A 172 -6.60 -20.62 19.63
C LEU A 172 -6.29 -22.08 19.96
N HIS A 173 -5.03 -22.36 20.31
CA HIS A 173 -4.59 -23.69 20.72
C HIS A 173 -5.00 -23.96 22.17
N THR A 174 -6.03 -24.78 22.36
CA THR A 174 -6.57 -25.12 23.69
C THR A 174 -6.01 -26.43 24.24
N GLY A 175 -5.03 -27.05 23.57
CA GLY A 175 -4.51 -28.37 23.91
C GLY A 175 -5.44 -29.56 23.59
N LYS A 176 -6.65 -29.30 23.08
CA LYS A 176 -7.58 -30.35 22.68
C LYS A 176 -7.27 -30.86 21.27
N VAL A 177 -7.49 -32.16 21.04
CA VAL A 177 -7.34 -32.79 19.72
C VAL A 177 -8.43 -32.24 18.78
N GLY A 178 -8.06 -31.91 17.54
CA GLY A 178 -8.95 -31.43 16.51
C GLY A 178 -8.56 -30.07 15.94
N ARG A 179 -9.42 -29.51 15.05
CA ARG A 179 -9.17 -28.21 14.43
C ARG A 179 -9.26 -27.09 15.48
N PRO A 180 -8.23 -26.25 15.64
CA PRO A 180 -8.26 -25.14 16.57
C PRO A 180 -9.43 -24.18 16.27
N ARG A 181 -10.07 -23.67 17.31
CA ARG A 181 -11.08 -22.62 17.19
C ARG A 181 -10.40 -21.33 16.79
N LEU A 182 -10.96 -20.62 15.77
CA LEU A 182 -10.50 -19.28 15.43
C LEU A 182 -11.12 -18.24 16.38
N GLY A 183 -10.28 -17.46 17.01
CA GLY A 183 -10.70 -16.36 17.88
C GLY A 183 -9.80 -15.14 17.70
N LEU A 184 -10.25 -14.01 18.20
CA LEU A 184 -9.43 -12.80 18.25
C LEU A 184 -8.32 -13.00 19.29
N GLY A 185 -7.06 -12.68 18.92
CA GLY A 185 -5.94 -12.69 19.86
C GLY A 185 -6.16 -11.71 21.00
N THR A 186 -5.71 -12.06 22.22
CA THR A 186 -5.90 -11.25 23.44
C THR A 186 -5.27 -9.86 23.34
N GLY A 187 -4.21 -9.69 22.54
CA GLY A 187 -3.52 -8.41 22.32
C GLY A 187 -4.06 -7.55 21.20
N VAL A 188 -5.15 -7.97 20.51
CA VAL A 188 -5.77 -7.17 19.44
C VAL A 188 -6.70 -6.13 20.04
N MET A 189 -6.37 -4.86 19.85
CA MET A 189 -7.13 -3.72 20.34
C MET A 189 -7.78 -3.00 19.16
N ILE A 190 -9.03 -2.59 19.33
CA ILE A 190 -9.79 -1.82 18.34
C ILE A 190 -10.39 -0.61 19.02
N ALA A 191 -10.10 0.57 18.51
CA ALA A 191 -10.68 1.82 19.00
C ALA A 191 -11.26 2.65 17.85
N ARG A 192 -12.28 3.43 18.15
CA ARG A 192 -13.00 4.27 17.18
C ARG A 192 -13.04 5.70 17.64
N VAL A 193 -12.87 6.62 16.69
CA VAL A 193 -13.05 8.07 16.88
C VAL A 193 -14.31 8.49 16.16
N ILE A 194 -15.36 8.81 16.92
CA ILE A 194 -16.66 9.19 16.38
C ILE A 194 -16.81 10.69 16.50
N LYS A 195 -16.85 11.40 15.37
CA LYS A 195 -17.05 12.84 15.30
C LYS A 195 -18.52 13.13 15.05
N ARG A 196 -19.12 13.91 15.96
CA ARG A 196 -20.50 14.40 15.79
C ARG A 196 -20.47 15.79 15.17
N TYR A 197 -21.24 16.00 14.14
CA TYR A 197 -21.29 17.27 13.42
C TYR A 197 -22.61 17.96 13.61
N GLN A 198 -22.56 19.28 13.85
CA GLN A 198 -23.72 20.17 13.78
C GLN A 198 -23.36 21.37 12.89
N ARG A 199 -24.21 21.70 11.90
CA ARG A 199 -23.96 22.77 10.93
C ARG A 199 -22.56 22.74 10.32
N ARG A 200 -22.08 21.54 9.95
CA ARG A 200 -20.74 21.26 9.39
C ARG A 200 -19.56 21.52 10.34
N ARG A 201 -19.79 21.80 11.61
CA ARG A 201 -18.73 21.93 12.64
C ARG A 201 -18.73 20.68 13.53
N VAL A 202 -17.56 20.24 13.94
CA VAL A 202 -17.43 19.17 14.93
C VAL A 202 -17.83 19.75 16.28
N VAL A 203 -18.88 19.19 16.88
CA VAL A 203 -19.39 19.62 18.20
C VAL A 203 -18.96 18.66 19.30
N GLU A 204 -18.68 17.41 18.96
CA GLU A 204 -18.29 16.39 19.92
C GLU A 204 -17.36 15.38 19.26
N VAL A 205 -16.38 14.87 20.02
CA VAL A 205 -15.47 13.80 19.62
C VAL A 205 -15.51 12.71 20.68
N MET A 206 -16.20 11.62 20.39
CA MET A 206 -16.26 10.45 21.25
C MET A 206 -15.15 9.47 20.87
N ARG A 207 -14.47 8.93 21.88
CA ARG A 207 -13.45 7.89 21.73
C ARG A 207 -13.94 6.63 22.39
N ARG A 208 -14.09 5.56 21.61
CA ARG A 208 -14.65 4.29 22.11
C ARG A 208 -13.68 3.16 21.87
N VAL A 209 -13.28 2.49 22.94
CA VAL A 209 -12.60 1.20 22.85
C VAL A 209 -13.64 0.12 22.56
N VAL A 210 -13.42 -0.65 21.49
CA VAL A 210 -14.31 -1.74 21.05
C VAL A 210 -13.79 -3.08 21.58
N THR A 211 -12.45 -3.24 21.60
CA THR A 211 -11.77 -4.47 22.05
C THR A 211 -10.47 -4.07 22.74
N GLY A 212 -10.09 -4.77 23.79
CA GLY A 212 -8.97 -4.45 24.68
C GLY A 212 -9.38 -3.61 25.87
N SER A 213 -8.48 -3.41 26.82
CA SER A 213 -8.69 -2.51 27.96
C SER A 213 -8.31 -1.07 27.60
N GLU A 214 -8.97 -0.10 28.20
CA GLU A 214 -8.67 1.32 27.97
C GLU A 214 -7.23 1.67 28.35
N ALA A 215 -6.73 1.12 29.45
CA ALA A 215 -5.35 1.32 29.92
C ALA A 215 -4.32 0.81 28.90
N GLU A 216 -4.53 -0.37 28.29
CA GLU A 216 -3.65 -0.92 27.25
C GLU A 216 -3.67 -0.07 25.98
N VAL A 217 -4.86 0.40 25.57
CA VAL A 217 -5.01 1.27 24.40
C VAL A 217 -4.27 2.59 24.62
N ILE A 218 -4.43 3.22 25.78
CA ILE A 218 -3.73 4.47 26.15
C ILE A 218 -2.21 4.25 26.18
N SER A 219 -1.74 3.19 26.81
CA SER A 219 -0.31 2.84 26.85
C SER A 219 0.26 2.68 25.42
N ARG A 220 -0.48 2.02 24.52
CA ARG A 220 -0.08 1.84 23.14
C ARG A 220 -0.04 3.17 22.36
N VAL A 221 -1.02 4.04 22.59
CA VAL A 221 -1.07 5.38 21.96
C VAL A 221 0.13 6.22 22.40
N ILE A 222 0.48 6.25 23.69
CA ILE A 222 1.67 6.95 24.19
C ILE A 222 2.93 6.42 23.51
N ALA A 223 3.12 5.11 23.48
CA ALA A 223 4.31 4.47 22.94
C ALA A 223 4.52 4.73 21.43
N THR A 224 3.42 4.86 20.67
CA THR A 224 3.48 4.97 19.20
C THR A 224 3.43 6.41 18.69
N GLN A 225 2.68 7.29 19.35
CA GLN A 225 2.51 8.68 18.90
C GLN A 225 3.58 9.63 19.45
N ARG A 226 4.36 9.20 20.44
CA ARG A 226 5.36 10.04 21.13
C ARG A 226 4.76 11.34 21.65
N SER A 227 3.49 11.30 22.07
CA SER A 227 2.74 12.45 22.56
C SER A 227 2.31 12.23 24.00
N MET A 228 2.59 13.18 24.86
CA MET A 228 2.17 13.17 26.27
C MET A 228 0.65 13.25 26.43
N LEU A 229 -0.09 13.73 25.40
CA LEU A 229 -1.55 13.87 25.48
C LEU A 229 -2.32 12.56 25.34
N ALA A 230 -1.69 11.46 25.00
CA ALA A 230 -2.25 10.08 24.96
C ALA A 230 -3.67 9.96 24.38
N LEU A 231 -4.04 10.82 23.42
CA LEU A 231 -5.38 10.83 22.87
C LEU A 231 -5.52 9.87 21.68
N ILE A 232 -6.52 9.01 21.73
CA ILE A 232 -6.95 8.21 20.58
C ILE A 232 -7.43 9.18 19.50
N ASN A 233 -6.77 9.19 18.35
CA ASN A 233 -7.07 10.09 17.23
C ASN A 233 -6.82 9.41 15.86
N THR A 234 -7.30 10.04 14.79
CA THR A 234 -7.11 9.64 13.39
C THR A 234 -6.24 10.64 12.62
N ALA A 235 -5.50 11.49 13.33
CA ALA A 235 -4.77 12.61 12.72
C ALA A 235 -3.67 12.17 11.73
N TYR A 236 -3.07 11.02 11.97
CA TYR A 236 -2.00 10.52 11.11
C TYR A 236 -2.50 10.03 9.76
N ILE A 237 -3.58 9.24 9.75
CA ILE A 237 -4.20 8.81 8.48
C ILE A 237 -4.83 9.98 7.74
N GLU A 238 -5.42 10.95 8.44
CA GLU A 238 -5.94 12.18 7.82
C GLU A 238 -4.82 12.99 7.15
N ARG A 239 -3.64 13.06 7.77
CA ARG A 239 -2.45 13.69 7.17
C ARG A 239 -1.93 12.94 5.96
N LEU A 240 -1.88 11.61 6.01
CA LEU A 240 -1.55 10.77 4.84
C LEU A 240 -2.52 11.04 3.70
N GLN A 241 -3.81 11.04 3.98
CA GLN A 241 -4.84 11.35 2.99
C GLN A 241 -4.71 12.77 2.40
N ALA A 242 -4.31 13.75 3.21
CA ALA A 242 -4.02 15.09 2.72
C ALA A 242 -2.83 15.09 1.74
N THR A 243 -1.78 14.32 2.03
CA THR A 243 -0.64 14.11 1.12
C THR A 243 -1.10 13.46 -0.19
N PHE A 244 -1.90 12.40 -0.13
CA PHE A 244 -2.43 11.75 -1.34
C PHE A 244 -3.31 12.71 -2.17
N ARG A 245 -4.14 13.54 -1.52
CA ARG A 245 -4.92 14.58 -2.21
C ARG A 245 -4.04 15.63 -2.89
N ALA A 246 -2.92 16.00 -2.27
CA ALA A 246 -1.98 16.95 -2.85
C ALA A 246 -1.17 16.36 -4.03
N ARG A 247 -1.08 15.04 -4.13
CA ARG A 247 -0.25 14.32 -5.11
C ARG A 247 -1.02 13.62 -6.22
N LEU A 248 -2.33 13.41 -6.05
CA LEU A 248 -3.20 12.76 -7.03
C LEU A 248 -4.39 13.66 -7.35
N ALA A 249 -4.38 14.28 -8.52
CA ALA A 249 -5.40 15.22 -8.97
C ALA A 249 -6.86 14.70 -8.80
N PRO A 250 -7.18 13.41 -9.08
CA PRO A 250 -8.53 12.89 -8.86
C PRO A 250 -8.98 12.86 -7.39
N LEU A 251 -8.05 12.93 -6.42
CA LEU A 251 -8.37 12.91 -4.98
C LEU A 251 -8.66 14.31 -4.40
N VAL A 252 -8.37 15.37 -5.15
CA VAL A 252 -8.63 16.76 -4.71
C VAL A 252 -10.15 16.95 -4.50
N ARG A 253 -10.56 17.53 -3.37
CA ARG A 253 -11.98 17.62 -2.97
C ARG A 253 -12.89 18.29 -3.99
N ARG A 254 -12.41 19.29 -4.73
CA ARG A 254 -13.16 20.02 -5.76
C ARG A 254 -12.46 19.94 -7.11
N THR A 255 -11.98 18.74 -7.47
CA THR A 255 -11.26 18.54 -8.72
C THR A 255 -12.18 18.65 -9.93
N ARG A 256 -11.65 19.26 -11.03
CA ARG A 256 -12.20 19.11 -12.37
C ARG A 256 -11.63 17.88 -13.10
N ALA A 257 -10.46 17.38 -12.62
CA ALA A 257 -9.80 16.18 -13.14
C ALA A 257 -10.29 14.92 -12.39
N GLY A 258 -11.55 14.52 -12.61
CA GLY A 258 -12.09 13.29 -12.05
C GLY A 258 -11.38 12.05 -12.60
N ALA A 259 -11.43 10.94 -11.88
CA ALA A 259 -10.87 9.68 -12.35
C ALA A 259 -11.67 9.15 -13.56
N HIS A 260 -11.01 8.92 -14.69
CA HIS A 260 -11.64 8.35 -15.89
C HIS A 260 -11.64 6.82 -15.86
N LYS A 261 -10.53 6.21 -15.43
CA LYS A 261 -10.36 4.75 -15.41
C LYS A 261 -9.83 4.31 -14.05
N HIS A 262 -10.40 3.23 -13.51
CA HIS A 262 -9.94 2.58 -12.29
C HIS A 262 -8.44 2.26 -12.34
N SER A 263 -7.97 1.63 -13.41
CA SER A 263 -6.56 1.23 -13.56
C SER A 263 -5.55 2.39 -13.56
N THR A 264 -5.95 3.57 -14.08
CA THR A 264 -5.08 4.76 -14.04
C THR A 264 -5.04 5.37 -12.64
N LEU A 265 -6.19 5.42 -11.95
CA LEU A 265 -6.25 5.85 -10.56
C LEU A 265 -5.44 4.91 -9.65
N GLU A 266 -5.58 3.61 -9.84
CA GLU A 266 -4.83 2.60 -9.10
C GLU A 266 -3.32 2.71 -9.36
N GLY A 267 -2.90 2.86 -10.61
CA GLY A 267 -1.49 3.08 -10.96
C GLY A 267 -0.90 4.32 -10.31
N GLY A 268 -1.64 5.43 -10.31
CA GLY A 268 -1.24 6.66 -9.62
C GLY A 268 -1.16 6.49 -8.10
N MET A 269 -2.11 5.79 -7.51
CA MET A 269 -2.11 5.48 -6.07
C MET A 269 -0.87 4.66 -5.67
N TRP A 270 -0.53 3.61 -6.42
CA TRP A 270 0.65 2.80 -6.14
C TRP A 270 1.95 3.58 -6.32
N LEU A 271 2.04 4.41 -7.38
CA LEU A 271 3.20 5.29 -7.59
C LEU A 271 3.38 6.25 -6.43
N VAL A 272 2.34 7.01 -6.05
CA VAL A 272 2.42 7.99 -4.96
C VAL A 272 2.68 7.32 -3.61
N GLY A 273 2.03 6.19 -3.32
CA GLY A 273 2.23 5.44 -2.07
C GLY A 273 3.64 4.88 -1.95
N SER A 274 4.22 4.36 -3.04
CA SER A 274 5.61 3.89 -3.04
C SER A 274 6.61 5.04 -2.91
N CYS A 275 6.37 6.17 -3.59
CA CYS A 275 7.19 7.38 -3.40
C CYS A 275 7.10 7.90 -1.96
N TYR A 276 5.91 7.89 -1.36
CA TYR A 276 5.71 8.25 0.05
C TYR A 276 6.54 7.38 0.99
N ASN A 277 6.54 6.07 0.79
CA ASN A 277 7.25 5.14 1.65
C ASN A 277 8.77 5.14 1.44
N LEU A 278 9.23 5.26 0.19
CA LEU A 278 10.62 4.95 -0.19
C LEU A 278 11.44 6.19 -0.59
N LEU A 279 10.81 7.22 -1.20
CA LEU A 279 11.52 8.34 -1.79
C LEU A 279 11.44 9.62 -0.96
N TRP A 280 10.30 9.89 -0.29
CA TRP A 280 10.11 11.16 0.39
C TRP A 280 10.53 11.09 1.85
N ALA A 281 11.43 11.99 2.23
CA ALA A 281 11.82 12.15 3.62
C ALA A 281 10.70 12.82 4.43
N HIS A 282 10.53 12.39 5.67
CA HIS A 282 9.51 12.91 6.59
C HIS A 282 10.16 13.55 7.82
N ARG A 283 10.09 14.86 7.96
CA ARG A 283 10.71 15.60 9.07
C ARG A 283 10.37 15.05 10.47
N SER A 284 9.16 14.50 10.64
CA SER A 284 8.75 13.90 11.93
C SER A 284 9.47 12.58 12.26
N LEU A 285 10.19 11.99 11.31
CA LEU A 285 10.99 10.77 11.48
C LEU A 285 12.49 11.05 11.62
N GLY A 286 12.90 12.28 11.38
CA GLY A 286 14.29 12.74 11.30
C GLY A 286 14.62 13.28 9.90
N GLU A 287 15.75 13.95 9.79
CA GLU A 287 16.26 14.43 8.51
C GLU A 287 16.55 13.25 7.59
N GLU A 288 16.23 13.40 6.30
CA GLU A 288 16.46 12.40 5.24
C GLU A 288 15.81 11.01 5.45
N ARG A 289 15.01 10.81 6.50
CA ARG A 289 14.44 9.51 6.82
C ARG A 289 13.07 9.30 6.19
N THR A 290 12.92 8.19 5.46
CA THR A 290 11.64 7.77 4.85
C THR A 290 10.86 6.85 5.78
N PRO A 291 9.53 6.67 5.58
CA PRO A 291 8.73 5.70 6.33
C PRO A 291 9.26 4.27 6.24
N ALA A 292 9.74 3.83 5.08
CA ALA A 292 10.31 2.49 4.91
C ALA A 292 11.61 2.31 5.71
N MET A 293 12.48 3.34 5.75
CA MET A 293 13.66 3.33 6.62
C MET A 293 13.27 3.30 8.10
N ALA A 294 12.23 4.04 8.48
CA ALA A 294 11.74 4.06 9.86
C ALA A 294 11.12 2.72 10.28
N ALA A 295 10.58 1.97 9.34
CA ALA A 295 10.06 0.62 9.54
C ALA A 295 11.13 -0.47 9.45
N GLY A 296 12.39 -0.13 9.11
CA GLY A 296 13.50 -1.09 8.95
C GLY A 296 13.40 -1.95 7.69
N LEU A 297 12.70 -1.48 6.66
CA LEU A 297 12.52 -2.20 5.39
C LEU A 297 13.61 -1.87 4.36
N THR A 298 14.28 -0.75 4.52
CA THR A 298 15.43 -0.30 3.73
C THR A 298 16.38 0.52 4.60
N ASP A 299 17.64 0.56 4.26
CA ASP A 299 18.71 1.30 4.94
C ASP A 299 18.96 2.69 4.35
N HIS A 300 18.44 2.97 3.16
CA HIS A 300 18.61 4.24 2.46
C HIS A 300 17.31 4.74 1.81
N ARG A 301 17.37 5.98 1.36
CA ARG A 301 16.33 6.64 0.59
C ARG A 301 16.45 6.27 -0.88
N TRP A 302 15.42 5.66 -1.44
CA TRP A 302 15.42 5.22 -2.83
C TRP A 302 15.29 6.38 -3.82
N SER A 303 15.82 6.18 -5.02
CA SER A 303 15.56 7.02 -6.19
C SER A 303 14.34 6.51 -6.97
N MET A 304 13.80 7.35 -7.87
CA MET A 304 12.76 6.93 -8.81
C MET A 304 13.27 5.81 -9.74
N GLU A 305 14.53 5.89 -10.15
CA GLU A 305 15.14 4.88 -10.99
C GLU A 305 15.21 3.54 -10.27
N GLU A 306 15.70 3.53 -9.05
CA GLU A 306 15.77 2.32 -8.21
C GLU A 306 14.39 1.68 -8.05
N LEU A 307 13.36 2.47 -7.69
CA LEU A 307 11.98 1.97 -7.54
C LEU A 307 11.45 1.30 -8.81
N LEU A 308 11.70 1.90 -9.98
CA LEU A 308 11.15 1.41 -11.26
C LEU A 308 11.99 0.31 -11.91
N THR A 309 13.27 0.17 -11.53
CA THR A 309 14.18 -0.89 -12.00
C THR A 309 14.29 -2.07 -11.04
N PHE A 310 13.79 -1.95 -9.80
CA PHE A 310 13.92 -3.00 -8.79
C PHE A 310 13.33 -4.31 -9.29
N ALA A 311 14.19 -5.32 -9.48
CA ALA A 311 13.76 -6.66 -9.86
C ALA A 311 13.25 -7.40 -8.63
N VAL A 312 11.93 -7.47 -8.47
CA VAL A 312 11.33 -8.22 -7.36
C VAL A 312 11.69 -9.70 -7.52
N PRO A 313 12.35 -10.31 -6.52
CA PRO A 313 12.67 -11.72 -6.56
C PRO A 313 11.39 -12.56 -6.76
N PRO A 314 11.45 -13.63 -7.55
CA PRO A 314 10.30 -14.54 -7.68
C PRO A 314 9.94 -15.10 -6.30
N ALA A 315 8.64 -15.20 -6.03
CA ALA A 315 8.16 -15.83 -4.81
C ALA A 315 8.76 -17.25 -4.69
N GLU A 316 9.23 -17.60 -3.49
CA GLU A 316 9.62 -18.98 -3.22
C GLU A 316 8.40 -19.88 -3.45
N LEU A 317 8.56 -20.86 -4.31
CA LEU A 317 7.51 -21.85 -4.51
C LEU A 317 7.24 -22.55 -3.17
N PRO A 318 5.99 -22.58 -2.72
CA PRO A 318 5.66 -23.27 -1.48
C PRO A 318 6.19 -24.72 -1.57
N ARG A 319 6.95 -25.14 -0.53
CA ARG A 319 7.42 -26.52 -0.45
C ARG A 319 6.19 -27.43 -0.44
N TRP A 320 6.07 -28.23 -1.48
CA TRP A 320 4.96 -29.18 -1.59
C TRP A 320 5.00 -30.18 -0.44
N ARG A 321 3.92 -30.28 0.31
CA ARG A 321 3.76 -31.31 1.36
C ARG A 321 2.87 -32.41 0.82
N GLY A 322 3.41 -33.65 0.69
CA GLY A 322 2.71 -34.80 0.18
C GLY A 322 3.11 -35.19 -1.27
N ARG A 323 2.32 -36.07 -1.92
CA ARG A 323 2.59 -36.52 -3.29
C ARG A 323 2.38 -35.37 -4.28
N LYS A 324 3.43 -35.00 -5.02
CA LYS A 324 3.35 -33.97 -6.06
C LYS A 324 2.37 -34.40 -7.16
N PRO A 325 1.49 -33.49 -7.63
CA PRO A 325 0.63 -33.78 -8.77
C PRO A 325 1.46 -33.93 -10.05
N LYS A 326 0.94 -34.71 -11.00
CA LYS A 326 1.64 -35.05 -12.24
C LYS A 326 2.13 -33.85 -13.03
N TRP A 327 1.31 -32.78 -13.12
CA TRP A 327 1.66 -31.55 -13.83
C TRP A 327 2.86 -30.79 -13.22
N LEU A 328 3.08 -30.96 -11.90
CA LEU A 328 4.21 -30.30 -11.21
C LEU A 328 5.51 -31.07 -11.45
N LEU A 329 5.44 -32.40 -11.53
CA LEU A 329 6.56 -33.26 -11.90
C LEU A 329 6.98 -33.03 -13.35
N GLU A 330 6.03 -32.97 -14.28
CA GLU A 330 6.26 -32.68 -15.71
C GLU A 330 6.87 -31.26 -15.90
N ALA A 331 6.49 -30.29 -15.08
CA ALA A 331 7.08 -28.94 -15.11
C ALA A 331 8.50 -28.88 -14.53
N GLU A 332 8.84 -29.72 -13.55
CA GLU A 332 10.19 -29.85 -12.99
C GLU A 332 11.12 -30.61 -13.99
N ASP A 333 10.64 -31.60 -14.67
CA ASP A 333 11.41 -32.38 -15.69
C ASP A 333 11.63 -31.57 -16.98
N ALA A 334 10.73 -30.60 -17.27
CA ALA A 334 10.82 -29.71 -18.43
C ALA A 334 11.64 -28.43 -18.15
N ALA A 335 12.12 -28.21 -16.94
CA ALA A 335 12.83 -27.04 -16.48
C ALA A 335 14.32 -27.29 -16.27
#